data_60898bb5f640f49101740a1b5f6cb59f
#
_entry.id   60898bb5f640f49101740a1b5f6cb59f
#
_cell.length_a   1.000
_cell.length_b   1.000
_cell.length_c   1.000
_cell.angle_alpha   90.00
_cell.angle_beta   90.00
_cell.angle_gamma   90.00
#
_symmetry.space_group_name_H-M   'P 1'
#
loop_
_entity.id
_entity.type
_entity.pdbx_description
1 polymer ?
#
loop_
_entity_poly.entity_id
_entity_poly.type
_entity_poly.pdbx_seq_one_letter_code
_entity_poly.pdbx_strand_id
1 'polypeptide(L)'
;MRLLLTGHQGYLGTVMAPVLAEAGHEVAGLDSGLFADCVLGPPPADPETYAVDLRDVRPEHLAGFDAVVHLAALSNDPLGSLAPELTYDINHHASSRLARLARDAGVRRFLYASTCSVYGASGGDDLLDEDAPLRPVTPYAESKVRVEDDLTALADDDFTPVFMRNATAFGFSPRLRADIVLNNLVGHACLSGEVRVLSDGTPWRPLVHARDIAEAFAAALAAPREAVHAKAFNVGTERNNLTVAEIAAEVVEAVPGATLVITGEAGADPRSYRVDFSRIRAALPGYEARWSVKDGAVELVDAYREYGLTKEDFERRFTRLARLSDRREAGAVDSSLRP
;
A
#
# COMPACT_ATOMS: atom_id res chain seq x y z
N MET A 1 16.17 15.71 5.99
CA MET A 1 16.17 14.64 7.01
C MET A 1 16.77 13.39 6.40
N ARG A 2 17.42 12.58 7.24
CA ARG A 2 17.84 11.22 6.85
C ARG A 2 16.72 10.24 7.20
N LEU A 3 16.16 9.57 6.20
CA LEU A 3 14.99 8.72 6.32
C LEU A 3 15.33 7.24 6.10
N LEU A 4 14.79 6.36 6.95
CA LEU A 4 14.74 4.92 6.69
C LEU A 4 13.38 4.56 6.09
N LEU A 5 13.36 4.10 4.83
CA LEU A 5 12.18 3.62 4.13
C LEU A 5 12.16 2.09 4.16
N THR A 6 11.32 1.48 4.98
CA THR A 6 11.18 0.02 4.98
C THR A 6 10.18 -0.42 3.92
N GLY A 7 10.45 -1.53 3.26
CA GLY A 7 9.62 -1.99 2.14
C GLY A 7 9.86 -1.21 0.84
N HIS A 8 11.04 -0.59 0.70
CA HIS A 8 11.39 0.25 -0.47
C HIS A 8 11.45 -0.52 -1.78
N GLN A 9 11.72 -1.84 -1.74
CA GLN A 9 11.67 -2.72 -2.91
C GLN A 9 10.27 -3.32 -3.17
N GLY A 10 9.25 -2.78 -2.53
CA GLY A 10 7.85 -3.07 -2.80
C GLY A 10 7.22 -2.12 -3.81
N TYR A 11 5.94 -2.34 -4.12
CA TYR A 11 5.15 -1.54 -5.06
C TYR A 11 5.10 -0.05 -4.68
N LEU A 12 4.70 0.29 -3.45
CA LEU A 12 4.65 1.68 -2.99
C LEU A 12 6.05 2.25 -2.75
N GLY A 13 6.95 1.46 -2.15
CA GLY A 13 8.28 1.93 -1.79
C GLY A 13 9.10 2.37 -2.99
N THR A 14 8.99 1.68 -4.13
CA THR A 14 9.66 2.04 -5.39
C THR A 14 9.19 3.39 -5.95
N VAL A 15 7.92 3.74 -5.76
CA VAL A 15 7.37 5.05 -6.15
C VAL A 15 7.73 6.12 -5.11
N MET A 16 7.74 5.77 -3.83
CA MET A 16 7.93 6.70 -2.73
C MET A 16 9.40 7.16 -2.58
N ALA A 17 10.36 6.27 -2.78
CA ALA A 17 11.78 6.62 -2.60
C ALA A 17 12.21 7.85 -3.43
N PRO A 18 11.94 7.93 -4.74
CA PRO A 18 12.29 9.12 -5.52
C PRO A 18 11.49 10.37 -5.10
N VAL A 19 10.20 10.24 -4.74
CA VAL A 19 9.39 11.38 -4.28
C VAL A 19 9.96 11.98 -2.99
N LEU A 20 10.38 11.14 -2.04
CA LEU A 20 11.03 11.61 -0.81
C LEU A 20 12.41 12.25 -1.08
N ALA A 21 13.17 11.71 -2.03
CA ALA A 21 14.45 12.30 -2.44
C ALA A 21 14.25 13.65 -3.14
N GLU A 22 13.26 13.78 -4.03
CA GLU A 22 12.85 15.04 -4.67
C GLU A 22 12.41 16.10 -3.65
N ALA A 23 11.79 15.66 -2.54
CA ALA A 23 11.44 16.54 -1.41
C ALA A 23 12.65 16.95 -0.54
N GLY A 24 13.88 16.58 -0.92
CA GLY A 24 15.13 16.99 -0.26
C GLY A 24 15.52 16.12 0.93
N HIS A 25 15.04 14.87 0.99
CA HIS A 25 15.44 13.92 2.01
C HIS A 25 16.55 12.99 1.53
N GLU A 26 17.46 12.60 2.44
CA GLU A 26 18.39 11.50 2.24
C GLU A 26 17.67 10.20 2.59
N VAL A 27 17.42 9.33 1.60
CA VAL A 27 16.65 8.10 1.79
C VAL A 27 17.58 6.90 1.77
N ALA A 28 17.50 6.06 2.82
CA ALA A 28 18.03 4.71 2.83
C ALA A 28 16.87 3.71 2.90
N GLY A 29 17.04 2.56 2.28
CA GLY A 29 16.04 1.51 2.21
C GLY A 29 16.33 0.34 3.15
N LEU A 30 15.29 -0.32 3.67
CA LEU A 30 15.39 -1.61 4.34
C LEU A 30 14.34 -2.55 3.76
N ASP A 31 14.75 -3.70 3.22
CA ASP A 31 13.87 -4.68 2.60
C ASP A 31 14.48 -6.07 2.65
N SER A 32 13.67 -7.10 2.69
CA SER A 32 14.12 -8.50 2.55
C SER A 32 14.35 -8.92 1.09
N GLY A 33 13.97 -8.09 0.12
CA GLY A 33 14.07 -8.40 -1.31
C GLY A 33 13.04 -9.42 -1.81
N LEU A 34 12.02 -9.74 -1.04
CA LEU A 34 11.05 -10.79 -1.36
C LEU A 34 10.37 -10.60 -2.73
N PHE A 35 10.20 -9.35 -3.16
CA PHE A 35 9.60 -8.97 -4.45
C PHE A 35 10.47 -8.05 -5.29
N ALA A 36 11.77 -7.95 -4.99
CA ALA A 36 12.68 -7.03 -5.67
C ALA A 36 12.79 -7.28 -7.18
N ASP A 37 12.61 -8.53 -7.61
CA ASP A 37 12.65 -8.99 -9.00
C ASP A 37 11.32 -8.86 -9.77
N CYS A 38 10.24 -8.43 -9.11
CA CYS A 38 8.93 -8.21 -9.75
C CYS A 38 8.92 -6.89 -10.54
N VAL A 39 9.86 -6.69 -11.47
CA VAL A 39 10.06 -5.45 -12.22
C VAL A 39 9.46 -5.55 -13.62
N LEU A 40 8.59 -4.60 -13.98
CA LEU A 40 8.11 -4.33 -15.33
C LEU A 40 8.75 -3.03 -15.84
N GLY A 41 9.46 -3.11 -16.96
CA GLY A 41 10.21 -1.99 -17.52
C GLY A 41 11.64 -1.88 -16.96
N PRO A 42 12.25 -0.69 -17.02
CA PRO A 42 13.60 -0.46 -16.53
C PRO A 42 13.73 -0.72 -15.03
N PRO A 43 14.85 -1.30 -14.56
CA PRO A 43 15.09 -1.46 -13.12
C PRO A 43 15.06 -0.11 -12.42
N PRO A 44 14.34 0.03 -11.29
CA PRO A 44 14.36 1.26 -10.52
C PRO A 44 15.73 1.49 -9.86
N ALA A 45 16.09 2.76 -9.70
CA ALA A 45 17.26 3.14 -8.91
C ALA A 45 16.88 3.06 -7.42
N ASP A 46 17.30 1.97 -6.76
CA ASP A 46 17.09 1.84 -5.32
C ASP A 46 18.05 2.76 -4.54
N PRO A 47 17.62 3.30 -3.39
CA PRO A 47 18.53 3.99 -2.47
C PRO A 47 19.53 3.03 -1.84
N GLU A 48 20.47 3.53 -1.03
CA GLU A 48 21.32 2.69 -0.16
C GLU A 48 20.43 1.68 0.58
N THR A 49 20.75 0.38 0.46
CA THR A 49 19.83 -0.69 0.87
C THR A 49 20.42 -1.57 1.96
N TYR A 50 19.71 -1.66 3.09
CA TYR A 50 19.90 -2.70 4.08
C TYR A 50 19.04 -3.91 3.69
N ALA A 51 19.69 -4.99 3.23
CA ALA A 51 19.02 -6.26 2.88
C ALA A 51 18.74 -7.06 4.17
N VAL A 52 17.65 -6.73 4.86
CA VAL A 52 17.31 -7.27 6.19
C VAL A 52 15.81 -7.58 6.26
N ASP A 53 15.48 -8.76 6.80
CA ASP A 53 14.09 -9.07 7.16
C ASP A 53 13.64 -8.18 8.33
N LEU A 54 12.41 -7.68 8.28
CA LEU A 54 11.86 -6.80 9.29
C LEU A 54 11.97 -7.39 10.71
N ARG A 55 11.85 -8.71 10.83
CA ARG A 55 11.97 -9.47 12.08
C ARG A 55 13.38 -9.47 12.67
N ASP A 56 14.40 -9.17 11.85
CA ASP A 56 15.82 -9.22 12.23
C ASP A 56 16.46 -7.82 12.35
N VAL A 57 15.65 -6.76 12.28
CA VAL A 57 16.13 -5.39 12.47
C VAL A 57 16.77 -5.25 13.86
N ARG A 58 17.92 -4.59 13.91
CA ARG A 58 18.71 -4.32 15.12
C ARG A 58 18.93 -2.83 15.31
N PRO A 59 19.30 -2.35 16.51
CA PRO A 59 19.52 -0.93 16.80
C PRO A 59 20.46 -0.24 15.80
N GLU A 60 21.50 -0.92 15.34
CA GLU A 60 22.46 -0.37 14.39
C GLU A 60 21.84 0.02 13.06
N HIS A 61 20.74 -0.63 12.63
CA HIS A 61 20.02 -0.29 11.40
C HIS A 61 19.18 0.99 11.51
N LEU A 62 19.08 1.55 12.71
CA LEU A 62 18.26 2.74 13.00
C LEU A 62 19.11 3.94 13.43
N ALA A 63 20.42 3.73 13.61
CA ALA A 63 21.31 4.77 14.09
C ALA A 63 21.44 5.94 13.09
N GLY A 64 21.23 7.17 13.60
CA GLY A 64 21.41 8.40 12.81
C GLY A 64 20.30 8.72 11.83
N PHE A 65 19.15 8.04 11.88
CA PHE A 65 17.95 8.42 11.12
C PHE A 65 17.08 9.40 11.92
N ASP A 66 16.57 10.42 11.22
CA ASP A 66 15.64 11.41 11.80
C ASP A 66 14.20 10.88 11.83
N ALA A 67 13.84 10.08 10.79
CA ALA A 67 12.52 9.50 10.70
C ALA A 67 12.52 8.13 10.01
N VAL A 68 11.47 7.35 10.29
CA VAL A 68 11.16 6.08 9.62
C VAL A 68 9.85 6.22 8.85
N VAL A 69 9.87 5.79 7.59
CA VAL A 69 8.68 5.58 6.77
C VAL A 69 8.50 4.07 6.63
N HIS A 70 7.47 3.53 7.28
CA HIS A 70 7.29 2.09 7.45
C HIS A 70 6.20 1.55 6.52
N LEU A 71 6.63 0.94 5.38
CA LEU A 71 5.74 0.30 4.41
C LEU A 71 5.83 -1.23 4.44
N ALA A 72 6.93 -1.80 4.98
CA ALA A 72 7.18 -3.24 4.96
C ALA A 72 6.04 -4.02 5.64
N ALA A 73 5.39 -4.90 4.88
CA ALA A 73 4.30 -5.75 5.34
C ALA A 73 3.96 -6.83 4.30
N LEU A 74 3.35 -7.90 4.72
CA LEU A 74 2.56 -8.77 3.85
C LEU A 74 1.23 -8.07 3.57
N SER A 75 1.15 -7.34 2.46
CA SER A 75 0.09 -6.37 2.15
C SER A 75 -0.99 -6.94 1.23
N ASN A 76 -1.36 -8.21 1.41
CA ASN A 76 -2.32 -8.92 0.57
C ASN A 76 -3.26 -9.73 1.47
N ASP A 77 -4.57 -9.44 1.41
CA ASP A 77 -5.57 -10.16 2.21
C ASP A 77 -5.62 -11.67 1.93
N PRO A 78 -5.54 -12.16 0.67
CA PRO A 78 -5.47 -13.59 0.40
C PRO A 78 -4.29 -14.28 1.08
N LEU A 79 -3.11 -13.66 1.07
CA LEU A 79 -1.94 -14.18 1.75
C LEU A 79 -2.10 -14.15 3.27
N GLY A 80 -2.65 -13.05 3.80
CA GLY A 80 -2.96 -12.91 5.21
C GLY A 80 -3.92 -13.97 5.72
N SER A 81 -4.91 -14.34 4.92
CA SER A 81 -5.88 -15.39 5.26
C SER A 81 -5.30 -16.81 5.20
N LEU A 82 -4.33 -17.05 4.30
CA LEU A 82 -3.66 -18.36 4.19
C LEU A 82 -2.67 -18.64 5.33
N ALA A 83 -2.04 -17.60 5.88
CA ALA A 83 -1.05 -17.72 6.94
C ALA A 83 -1.22 -16.60 7.99
N PRO A 84 -2.29 -16.62 8.81
CA PRO A 84 -2.58 -15.57 9.79
C PRO A 84 -1.43 -15.35 10.78
N GLU A 85 -0.84 -16.43 11.31
CA GLU A 85 0.27 -16.35 12.27
C GLU A 85 1.48 -15.62 11.69
N LEU A 86 1.84 -15.93 10.43
CA LEU A 86 2.94 -15.27 9.75
C LEU A 86 2.63 -13.79 9.47
N THR A 87 1.37 -13.49 9.18
CA THR A 87 0.91 -12.11 9.03
C THR A 87 1.06 -11.32 10.34
N TYR A 88 0.65 -11.89 11.46
CA TYR A 88 0.85 -11.23 12.76
C TYR A 88 2.33 -11.11 13.13
N ASP A 89 3.15 -12.13 12.87
CA ASP A 89 4.59 -12.08 13.14
C ASP A 89 5.28 -10.93 12.38
N ILE A 90 5.03 -10.83 11.07
CA ILE A 90 5.66 -9.81 10.22
C ILE A 90 5.00 -8.44 10.36
N ASN A 91 3.65 -8.38 10.25
CA ASN A 91 2.96 -7.10 10.16
C ASN A 91 2.75 -6.44 11.53
N HIS A 92 2.54 -7.23 12.58
CA HIS A 92 2.29 -6.69 13.92
C HIS A 92 3.56 -6.75 14.79
N HIS A 93 4.03 -7.94 15.15
CA HIS A 93 5.11 -8.06 16.14
C HIS A 93 6.42 -7.41 15.68
N ALA A 94 6.82 -7.63 14.41
CA ALA A 94 8.04 -7.02 13.90
C ALA A 94 7.90 -5.51 13.71
N SER A 95 6.73 -5.00 13.29
CA SER A 95 6.49 -3.56 13.15
C SER A 95 6.50 -2.84 14.51
N SER A 96 5.83 -3.41 15.52
CA SER A 96 5.83 -2.85 16.88
C SER A 96 7.23 -2.89 17.52
N ARG A 97 8.01 -3.95 17.22
CA ARG A 97 9.41 -4.02 17.63
C ARG A 97 10.27 -2.96 16.91
N LEU A 98 10.10 -2.78 15.61
CA LEU A 98 10.78 -1.73 14.85
C LEU A 98 10.51 -0.35 15.44
N ALA A 99 9.27 -0.04 15.78
CA ALA A 99 8.90 1.26 16.35
C ALA A 99 9.58 1.51 17.70
N ARG A 100 9.63 0.49 18.59
CA ARG A 100 10.36 0.58 19.88
C ARG A 100 11.85 0.84 19.64
N LEU A 101 12.48 0.08 18.75
CA LEU A 101 13.89 0.26 18.40
C LEU A 101 14.15 1.64 17.78
N ALA A 102 13.23 2.16 16.95
CA ALA A 102 13.34 3.48 16.35
C ALA A 102 13.29 4.57 17.43
N ARG A 103 12.32 4.51 18.35
CA ARG A 103 12.24 5.44 19.49
C ARG A 103 13.50 5.39 20.33
N ASP A 104 13.98 4.21 20.70
CA ASP A 104 15.17 4.01 21.52
C ASP A 104 16.46 4.50 20.83
N ALA A 105 16.49 4.49 19.49
CA ALA A 105 17.57 5.05 18.67
C ALA A 105 17.49 6.58 18.47
N GLY A 106 16.46 7.24 19.01
CA GLY A 106 16.27 8.69 18.91
C GLY A 106 15.58 9.16 17.62
N VAL A 107 14.95 8.25 16.87
CA VAL A 107 14.09 8.61 15.72
C VAL A 107 12.89 9.40 16.22
N ARG A 108 12.70 10.61 15.69
CA ARG A 108 11.67 11.53 16.17
C ARG A 108 10.31 11.34 15.50
N ARG A 109 10.27 10.82 14.27
CA ARG A 109 9.04 10.69 13.48
C ARG A 109 8.93 9.30 12.87
N PHE A 110 7.76 8.68 13.03
CA PHE A 110 7.50 7.34 12.53
C PHE A 110 6.18 7.34 11.75
N LEU A 111 6.26 7.34 10.41
CA LEU A 111 5.09 7.29 9.54
C LEU A 111 4.76 5.84 9.22
N TYR A 112 3.59 5.41 9.64
CA TYR A 112 3.12 4.04 9.46
C TYR A 112 2.11 3.95 8.31
N ALA A 113 2.38 3.12 7.31
CA ALA A 113 1.42 2.79 6.25
C ALA A 113 0.34 1.85 6.78
N SER A 114 -0.72 2.44 7.30
CA SER A 114 -1.97 1.77 7.62
C SER A 114 -2.88 1.68 6.38
N THR A 115 -4.14 1.35 6.55
CA THR A 115 -5.08 1.07 5.46
C THR A 115 -6.51 1.44 5.83
N CYS A 116 -7.31 1.90 4.87
CA CYS A 116 -8.75 2.05 5.07
C CYS A 116 -9.48 0.70 5.25
N SER A 117 -8.83 -0.44 4.96
CA SER A 117 -9.40 -1.76 5.24
C SER A 117 -9.67 -2.01 6.74
N VAL A 118 -9.10 -1.18 7.64
CA VAL A 118 -9.37 -1.22 9.09
C VAL A 118 -10.83 -0.93 9.43
N TYR A 119 -11.57 -0.24 8.54
CA TYR A 119 -12.99 0.03 8.72
C TYR A 119 -13.90 -1.18 8.45
N GLY A 120 -13.41 -2.17 7.71
CA GLY A 120 -14.13 -3.42 7.42
C GLY A 120 -15.31 -3.26 6.49
N ALA A 121 -16.45 -3.87 6.85
CA ALA A 121 -17.70 -3.76 6.11
C ALA A 121 -18.64 -2.79 6.87
N SER A 122 -18.76 -1.56 6.38
CA SER A 122 -19.79 -0.64 6.88
C SER A 122 -20.96 -0.66 5.90
N GLY A 123 -22.05 -1.28 6.27
CA GLY A 123 -23.23 -1.45 5.42
C GLY A 123 -24.08 -0.18 5.21
N GLY A 124 -23.50 1.03 5.28
CA GLY A 124 -24.21 2.31 5.15
C GLY A 124 -23.65 3.20 4.04
N ASP A 125 -24.44 4.21 3.65
CA ASP A 125 -24.07 5.24 2.68
C ASP A 125 -23.15 6.34 3.29
N ASP A 126 -22.84 6.24 4.58
CA ASP A 126 -22.06 7.25 5.30
C ASP A 126 -20.59 7.20 4.90
N LEU A 127 -19.96 8.39 4.80
CA LEU A 127 -18.52 8.52 4.64
C LEU A 127 -17.84 8.25 6.00
N LEU A 128 -16.86 7.35 6.01
CA LEU A 128 -16.09 7.00 7.20
C LEU A 128 -14.90 7.94 7.36
N ASP A 129 -14.90 8.71 8.42
CA ASP A 129 -13.74 9.50 8.85
C ASP A 129 -12.81 8.69 9.76
N GLU A 130 -11.74 9.33 10.24
CA GLU A 130 -10.74 8.68 11.08
C GLU A 130 -11.21 8.37 12.50
N ASP A 131 -12.35 8.95 12.94
CA ASP A 131 -12.97 8.70 14.24
C ASP A 131 -14.01 7.56 14.17
N ALA A 132 -14.30 7.06 12.97
CA ALA A 132 -15.18 5.93 12.76
C ALA A 132 -14.65 4.65 13.45
N PRO A 133 -15.53 3.80 14.00
CA PRO A 133 -15.09 2.56 14.64
C PRO A 133 -14.33 1.64 13.71
N LEU A 134 -13.18 1.13 14.15
CA LEU A 134 -12.39 0.16 13.41
C LEU A 134 -13.01 -1.23 13.57
N ARG A 135 -13.28 -1.92 12.46
CA ARG A 135 -13.93 -3.24 12.41
C ARG A 135 -13.21 -4.15 11.40
N PRO A 136 -11.92 -4.45 11.63
CA PRO A 136 -11.14 -5.25 10.71
C PRO A 136 -11.76 -6.65 10.52
N VAL A 137 -11.82 -7.11 9.26
CA VAL A 137 -12.43 -8.42 8.91
C VAL A 137 -11.40 -9.41 8.36
N THR A 138 -10.14 -9.03 8.28
CA THR A 138 -9.05 -9.89 7.81
C THR A 138 -7.85 -9.81 8.75
N PRO A 139 -6.99 -10.86 8.83
CA PRO A 139 -5.76 -10.81 9.61
C PRO A 139 -4.84 -9.65 9.22
N TYR A 140 -4.82 -9.28 7.94
CA TYR A 140 -4.09 -8.10 7.46
C TYR A 140 -4.61 -6.82 8.10
N ALA A 141 -5.91 -6.53 7.98
CA ALA A 141 -6.50 -5.32 8.54
C ALA A 141 -6.39 -5.29 10.09
N GLU A 142 -6.58 -6.43 10.75
CA GLU A 142 -6.42 -6.56 12.20
C GLU A 142 -4.98 -6.29 12.64
N SER A 143 -3.98 -6.80 11.90
CA SER A 143 -2.57 -6.53 12.18
C SER A 143 -2.26 -5.03 12.11
N LYS A 144 -2.90 -4.30 11.18
CA LYS A 144 -2.74 -2.85 11.03
C LYS A 144 -3.31 -2.09 12.23
N VAL A 145 -4.51 -2.46 12.72
CA VAL A 145 -5.11 -1.86 13.92
C VAL A 145 -4.22 -2.08 15.14
N ARG A 146 -3.75 -3.30 15.37
CA ARG A 146 -2.87 -3.62 16.50
C ARG A 146 -1.59 -2.79 16.51
N VAL A 147 -1.02 -2.50 15.34
CA VAL A 147 0.17 -1.63 15.23
C VAL A 147 -0.19 -0.17 15.54
N GLU A 148 -1.34 0.34 15.07
CA GLU A 148 -1.78 1.70 15.44
C GLU A 148 -1.93 1.84 16.96
N ASP A 149 -2.49 0.84 17.65
CA ASP A 149 -2.63 0.81 19.11
C ASP A 149 -1.26 0.80 19.81
N ASP A 150 -0.35 -0.10 19.39
CA ASP A 150 1.00 -0.18 19.96
C ASP A 150 1.81 1.11 19.76
N LEU A 151 1.73 1.72 18.58
CA LEU A 151 2.41 2.97 18.27
C LEU A 151 1.82 4.16 19.03
N THR A 152 0.51 4.18 19.23
CA THR A 152 -0.18 5.19 20.05
C THR A 152 0.33 5.14 21.48
N ALA A 153 0.50 3.94 22.04
CA ALA A 153 1.05 3.74 23.37
C ALA A 153 2.55 4.12 23.49
N LEU A 154 3.27 4.18 22.36
CA LEU A 154 4.68 4.61 22.30
C LEU A 154 4.85 6.12 22.12
N ALA A 155 3.80 6.84 21.75
CA ALA A 155 3.85 8.27 21.47
C ALA A 155 4.22 9.05 22.75
N ASP A 156 5.21 9.94 22.62
CA ASP A 156 5.65 10.83 23.68
C ASP A 156 6.19 12.14 23.11
N ASP A 157 6.83 12.97 23.91
CA ASP A 157 7.33 14.29 23.48
C ASP A 157 8.45 14.18 22.44
N ASP A 158 9.21 13.11 22.42
CA ASP A 158 10.35 12.88 21.54
C ASP A 158 10.01 11.94 20.37
N PHE A 159 8.93 11.16 20.44
CA PHE A 159 8.51 10.21 19.42
C PHE A 159 7.11 10.50 18.85
N THR A 160 7.02 10.77 17.57
CA THR A 160 5.79 11.13 16.87
C THR A 160 5.39 10.05 15.85
N PRO A 161 4.55 9.08 16.23
CA PRO A 161 3.91 8.21 15.26
C PRO A 161 2.81 8.96 14.48
N VAL A 162 2.65 8.59 13.19
CA VAL A 162 1.61 9.10 12.29
C VAL A 162 1.01 7.93 11.52
N PHE A 163 -0.31 7.80 11.47
CA PHE A 163 -0.99 6.67 10.85
C PHE A 163 -1.60 7.08 9.51
N MET A 164 -1.00 6.61 8.42
CA MET A 164 -1.46 6.89 7.07
C MET A 164 -2.38 5.75 6.62
N ARG A 165 -3.70 5.90 6.82
CA ARG A 165 -4.73 4.93 6.42
C ARG A 165 -4.99 5.07 4.92
N ASN A 166 -4.16 4.41 4.11
CA ASN A 166 -4.26 4.51 2.66
C ASN A 166 -5.55 3.83 2.15
N ALA A 167 -6.25 4.50 1.25
CA ALA A 167 -7.24 3.86 0.39
C ALA A 167 -6.58 2.79 -0.49
N THR A 168 -7.33 2.02 -1.26
CA THR A 168 -6.78 0.98 -2.13
C THR A 168 -5.84 1.60 -3.17
N ALA A 169 -4.57 1.23 -3.11
CA ALA A 169 -3.56 1.77 -4.01
C ALA A 169 -3.80 1.33 -5.47
N PHE A 170 -3.47 2.21 -6.43
CA PHE A 170 -3.46 1.90 -7.86
C PHE A 170 -2.36 2.68 -8.59
N GLY A 171 -2.19 2.40 -9.88
CA GLY A 171 -1.27 3.10 -10.79
C GLY A 171 0.01 2.30 -11.08
N PHE A 172 0.83 2.83 -11.96
CA PHE A 172 2.07 2.16 -12.34
C PHE A 172 3.15 2.30 -11.25
N SER A 173 3.85 1.22 -11.04
CA SER A 173 5.11 1.15 -10.31
C SER A 173 6.03 0.19 -11.05
N PRO A 174 7.33 0.48 -11.19
CA PRO A 174 8.29 -0.47 -11.75
C PRO A 174 8.23 -1.85 -11.06
N ARG A 175 8.01 -1.90 -9.75
CA ARG A 175 7.71 -3.14 -9.02
C ARG A 175 6.21 -3.39 -8.99
N LEU A 176 5.70 -3.79 -10.14
CA LEU A 176 4.27 -3.92 -10.39
C LEU A 176 3.56 -4.88 -9.42
N ARG A 177 2.30 -4.54 -9.12
CA ARG A 177 1.31 -5.42 -8.51
C ARG A 177 0.09 -5.56 -9.42
N ALA A 178 -0.10 -6.76 -9.96
CA ALA A 178 -1.25 -7.10 -10.79
C ALA A 178 -2.48 -7.53 -9.98
N ASP A 179 -2.33 -7.73 -8.67
CA ASP A 179 -3.36 -8.24 -7.76
C ASP A 179 -4.17 -7.16 -7.03
N ILE A 180 -4.00 -5.89 -7.37
CA ILE A 180 -4.83 -4.77 -6.87
C ILE A 180 -5.86 -4.35 -7.92
N VAL A 181 -7.05 -3.93 -7.46
CA VAL A 181 -8.27 -3.89 -8.27
C VAL A 181 -8.12 -3.21 -9.63
N LEU A 182 -7.67 -1.95 -9.69
CA LEU A 182 -7.55 -1.23 -10.98
C LEU A 182 -6.47 -1.85 -11.87
N ASN A 183 -5.29 -2.11 -11.30
CA ASN A 183 -4.17 -2.71 -12.05
C ASN A 183 -4.56 -4.08 -12.64
N ASN A 184 -5.37 -4.86 -11.90
CA ASN A 184 -5.88 -6.14 -12.33
C ASN A 184 -6.86 -6.01 -13.50
N LEU A 185 -7.86 -5.15 -13.37
CA LEU A 185 -8.86 -4.94 -14.43
C LEU A 185 -8.23 -4.41 -15.73
N VAL A 186 -7.30 -3.44 -15.62
CA VAL A 186 -6.55 -2.94 -16.79
C VAL A 186 -5.69 -4.03 -17.43
N GLY A 187 -5.02 -4.86 -16.60
CA GLY A 187 -4.23 -5.98 -17.11
C GLY A 187 -5.06 -6.98 -17.89
N HIS A 188 -6.20 -7.39 -17.36
CA HIS A 188 -7.14 -8.28 -18.10
C HIS A 188 -7.65 -7.62 -19.38
N ALA A 189 -8.05 -6.35 -19.34
CA ALA A 189 -8.50 -5.61 -20.52
C ALA A 189 -7.42 -5.58 -21.61
N CYS A 190 -6.16 -5.31 -21.26
CA CYS A 190 -5.05 -5.26 -22.22
C CYS A 190 -4.68 -6.64 -22.80
N LEU A 191 -4.76 -7.70 -21.98
CA LEU A 191 -4.29 -9.05 -22.36
C LEU A 191 -5.36 -9.92 -23.01
N SER A 192 -6.63 -9.74 -22.65
CA SER A 192 -7.74 -10.57 -23.13
C SER A 192 -8.87 -9.78 -23.81
N GLY A 193 -8.87 -8.45 -23.73
CA GLY A 193 -9.97 -7.62 -24.22
C GLY A 193 -11.23 -7.67 -23.35
N GLU A 194 -11.15 -8.23 -22.15
CA GLU A 194 -12.32 -8.39 -21.26
C GLU A 194 -12.03 -7.80 -19.87
N VAL A 195 -12.95 -6.98 -19.38
CA VAL A 195 -13.00 -6.49 -17.99
C VAL A 195 -14.05 -7.30 -17.26
N ARG A 196 -13.60 -8.25 -16.43
CA ARG A 196 -14.50 -9.16 -15.72
C ARG A 196 -14.67 -8.75 -14.26
N VAL A 197 -15.90 -8.42 -13.88
CA VAL A 197 -16.32 -8.17 -12.50
C VAL A 197 -17.06 -9.39 -11.98
N LEU A 198 -16.51 -10.07 -10.98
CA LEU A 198 -17.09 -11.31 -10.42
C LEU A 198 -18.30 -11.05 -9.53
N SER A 199 -18.34 -9.90 -8.84
CA SER A 199 -19.52 -9.48 -8.05
C SER A 199 -20.60 -8.85 -8.94
N ASP A 200 -21.68 -8.37 -8.31
CA ASP A 200 -22.69 -7.54 -8.95
C ASP A 200 -22.22 -6.10 -9.29
N GLY A 201 -20.98 -5.76 -8.89
CA GLY A 201 -20.38 -4.47 -9.14
C GLY A 201 -20.77 -3.36 -8.14
N THR A 202 -21.67 -3.62 -7.20
CA THR A 202 -22.16 -2.61 -6.25
C THR A 202 -21.20 -2.26 -5.10
N PRO A 203 -20.26 -3.12 -4.64
CA PRO A 203 -19.40 -2.76 -3.53
C PRO A 203 -18.54 -1.52 -3.80
N TRP A 204 -18.52 -0.63 -2.82
CA TRP A 204 -17.70 0.59 -2.84
C TRP A 204 -16.24 0.30 -2.53
N ARG A 205 -15.35 0.98 -3.24
CA ARG A 205 -13.90 0.95 -3.02
C ARG A 205 -13.34 2.37 -3.09
N PRO A 206 -12.80 2.90 -2.00
CA PRO A 206 -11.96 4.09 -2.08
C PRO A 206 -10.61 3.72 -2.70
N LEU A 207 -10.14 4.54 -3.66
CA LEU A 207 -8.86 4.32 -4.33
C LEU A 207 -7.95 5.54 -4.21
N VAL A 208 -6.64 5.29 -4.26
CA VAL A 208 -5.61 6.34 -4.25
C VAL A 208 -4.41 5.92 -5.11
N HIS A 209 -3.90 6.85 -5.92
CA HIS A 209 -2.73 6.58 -6.75
C HIS A 209 -1.45 6.44 -5.90
N ALA A 210 -0.55 5.55 -6.32
CA ALA A 210 0.71 5.30 -5.59
C ALA A 210 1.55 6.57 -5.41
N ARG A 211 1.56 7.49 -6.40
CA ARG A 211 2.24 8.78 -6.30
C ARG A 211 1.57 9.72 -5.29
N ASP A 212 0.24 9.79 -5.27
CA ASP A 212 -0.49 10.61 -4.29
C ASP A 212 -0.24 10.10 -2.86
N ILE A 213 -0.10 8.77 -2.66
CA ILE A 213 0.32 8.20 -1.37
C ILE A 213 1.72 8.74 -1.01
N ALA A 214 2.68 8.66 -1.93
CA ALA A 214 4.04 9.12 -1.67
C ALA A 214 4.10 10.61 -1.32
N GLU A 215 3.33 11.45 -2.02
CA GLU A 215 3.21 12.89 -1.77
C GLU A 215 2.53 13.16 -0.40
N ALA A 216 1.55 12.35 0.03
CA ALA A 216 0.95 12.45 1.36
C ALA A 216 1.98 12.17 2.47
N PHE A 217 2.82 11.16 2.30
CA PHE A 217 3.89 10.87 3.25
C PHE A 217 4.94 11.98 3.31
N ALA A 218 5.34 12.54 2.16
CA ALA A 218 6.24 13.68 2.12
C ALA A 218 5.64 14.91 2.85
N ALA A 219 4.36 15.20 2.62
CA ALA A 219 3.65 16.28 3.32
C ALA A 219 3.57 16.04 4.84
N ALA A 220 3.29 14.81 5.27
CA ALA A 220 3.24 14.46 6.69
C ALA A 220 4.62 14.54 7.37
N LEU A 221 5.71 14.25 6.63
CA LEU A 221 7.09 14.46 7.10
C LEU A 221 7.42 15.95 7.29
N ALA A 222 6.91 16.82 6.45
CA ALA A 222 7.16 18.27 6.49
C ALA A 222 6.26 19.00 7.50
N ALA A 223 5.13 18.40 7.90
CA ALA A 223 4.13 19.05 8.76
C ALA A 223 4.66 19.34 10.18
N PRO A 224 4.16 20.40 10.84
CA PRO A 224 4.42 20.59 12.27
C PRO A 224 4.00 19.39 13.10
N ARG A 225 4.74 19.10 14.19
CA ARG A 225 4.46 17.98 15.09
C ARG A 225 3.00 17.97 15.57
N GLU A 226 2.50 19.11 15.98
CA GLU A 226 1.16 19.30 16.54
C GLU A 226 0.05 18.92 15.56
N ALA A 227 0.33 19.07 14.26
CA ALA A 227 -0.63 18.71 13.21
C ALA A 227 -0.77 17.19 13.03
N VAL A 228 0.29 16.41 13.33
CA VAL A 228 0.37 14.98 12.96
C VAL A 228 0.61 14.03 14.12
N HIS A 229 1.03 14.50 15.31
CA HIS A 229 1.41 13.65 16.44
C HIS A 229 0.29 12.72 16.88
N ALA A 230 0.55 11.42 16.83
CA ALA A 230 -0.37 10.34 17.19
C ALA A 230 -1.75 10.43 16.49
N LYS A 231 -1.78 10.94 15.23
CA LYS A 231 -3.02 11.10 14.48
C LYS A 231 -3.07 10.15 13.30
N ALA A 232 -4.31 9.72 12.99
CA ALA A 232 -4.62 8.99 11.77
C ALA A 232 -5.11 9.95 10.69
N PHE A 233 -4.75 9.63 9.43
CA PHE A 233 -5.20 10.32 8.23
C PHE A 233 -5.63 9.32 7.18
N ASN A 234 -6.86 9.43 6.71
CA ASN A 234 -7.29 8.75 5.51
C ASN A 234 -6.61 9.37 4.29
N VAL A 235 -5.92 8.56 3.51
CA VAL A 235 -5.15 9.00 2.35
C VAL A 235 -5.87 8.62 1.07
N GLY A 236 -6.33 9.62 0.33
CA GLY A 236 -7.09 9.45 -0.90
C GLY A 236 -7.87 10.71 -1.28
N THR A 237 -8.93 10.53 -2.07
CA THR A 237 -9.83 11.61 -2.50
C THR A 237 -11.25 11.09 -2.68
N GLU A 238 -12.24 11.92 -2.36
CA GLU A 238 -13.67 11.55 -2.46
C GLU A 238 -14.07 11.21 -3.89
N ARG A 239 -13.46 11.81 -4.92
CA ARG A 239 -13.76 11.49 -6.32
C ARG A 239 -13.40 10.06 -6.72
N ASN A 240 -12.53 9.40 -5.96
CA ASN A 240 -12.14 8.02 -6.17
C ASN A 240 -12.84 7.05 -5.20
N ASN A 241 -13.89 7.49 -4.48
CA ASN A 241 -14.86 6.59 -3.85
C ASN A 241 -15.79 6.07 -4.96
N LEU A 242 -15.48 4.94 -5.54
CA LEU A 242 -16.20 4.35 -6.68
C LEU A 242 -16.71 2.96 -6.34
N THR A 243 -17.80 2.56 -6.98
CA THR A 243 -18.20 1.15 -7.01
C THR A 243 -17.30 0.34 -7.93
N VAL A 244 -17.24 -0.96 -7.74
CA VAL A 244 -16.46 -1.85 -8.62
C VAL A 244 -16.93 -1.75 -10.08
N ALA A 245 -18.24 -1.54 -10.30
CA ALA A 245 -18.78 -1.34 -11.65
C ALA A 245 -18.30 -0.03 -12.28
N GLU A 246 -18.26 1.08 -11.51
CA GLU A 246 -17.73 2.37 -11.98
C GLU A 246 -16.23 2.28 -12.29
N ILE A 247 -15.44 1.63 -11.44
CA ILE A 247 -14.02 1.37 -11.71
C ILE A 247 -13.85 0.61 -13.02
N ALA A 248 -14.64 -0.45 -13.23
CA ALA A 248 -14.58 -1.25 -14.45
C ALA A 248 -15.01 -0.45 -15.69
N ALA A 249 -15.97 0.46 -15.58
CA ALA A 249 -16.37 1.35 -16.67
C ALA A 249 -15.22 2.30 -17.09
N GLU A 250 -14.51 2.89 -16.13
CA GLU A 250 -13.32 3.71 -16.40
C GLU A 250 -12.22 2.91 -17.16
N VAL A 251 -12.06 1.63 -16.81
CA VAL A 251 -11.10 0.75 -17.51
C VAL A 251 -11.53 0.51 -18.96
N VAL A 252 -12.83 0.26 -19.21
CA VAL A 252 -13.35 0.06 -20.59
C VAL A 252 -13.15 1.32 -21.43
N GLU A 253 -13.33 2.50 -20.85
CA GLU A 253 -13.04 3.76 -21.55
C GLU A 253 -11.55 3.94 -21.87
N ALA A 254 -10.67 3.51 -20.98
CA ALA A 254 -9.21 3.62 -21.15
C ALA A 254 -8.63 2.59 -22.15
N VAL A 255 -9.29 1.44 -22.34
CA VAL A 255 -8.82 0.35 -23.22
C VAL A 255 -9.75 0.17 -24.43
N PRO A 256 -9.46 0.80 -25.58
CA PRO A 256 -10.32 0.69 -26.77
C PRO A 256 -10.54 -0.77 -27.19
N GLY A 257 -11.81 -1.15 -27.34
CA GLY A 257 -12.21 -2.49 -27.73
C GLY A 257 -12.39 -3.49 -26.58
N ALA A 258 -12.12 -3.09 -25.34
CA ALA A 258 -12.43 -3.93 -24.18
C ALA A 258 -13.94 -4.00 -23.93
N THR A 259 -14.40 -5.16 -23.44
CA THR A 259 -15.80 -5.41 -23.10
C THR A 259 -15.97 -5.63 -21.61
N LEU A 260 -17.03 -5.06 -21.01
CA LEU A 260 -17.37 -5.26 -19.60
C LEU A 260 -18.29 -6.47 -19.43
N VAL A 261 -17.90 -7.37 -18.52
CA VAL A 261 -18.71 -8.53 -18.11
C VAL A 261 -18.88 -8.50 -16.59
N ILE A 262 -20.12 -8.30 -16.14
CA ILE A 262 -20.48 -8.39 -14.71
C ILE A 262 -21.19 -9.73 -14.52
N THR A 263 -20.57 -10.66 -13.72
CA THR A 263 -21.09 -12.03 -13.60
C THR A 263 -22.19 -12.14 -12.53
N GLY A 264 -22.23 -11.25 -11.57
CA GLY A 264 -23.18 -11.29 -10.46
C GLY A 264 -22.94 -12.45 -9.49
N GLU A 265 -21.79 -13.10 -9.56
CA GLU A 265 -21.43 -14.12 -8.58
C GLU A 265 -21.23 -13.49 -7.20
N ALA A 266 -21.68 -14.16 -6.15
CA ALA A 266 -21.47 -13.66 -4.79
C ALA A 266 -19.96 -13.59 -4.51
N GLY A 267 -19.43 -12.36 -4.44
CA GLY A 267 -18.01 -12.13 -4.20
C GLY A 267 -17.60 -12.58 -2.79
N ALA A 268 -16.42 -13.14 -2.66
CA ALA A 268 -15.84 -13.51 -1.36
C ALA A 268 -15.41 -12.29 -0.52
N ASP A 269 -15.34 -11.09 -1.10
CA ASP A 269 -14.89 -9.87 -0.41
C ASP A 269 -16.07 -9.06 0.16
N PRO A 270 -16.33 -9.15 1.48
CA PRO A 270 -17.48 -8.50 2.11
C PRO A 270 -17.28 -6.99 2.30
N ARG A 271 -16.11 -6.45 1.99
CA ARG A 271 -15.81 -5.03 2.22
C ARG A 271 -16.62 -4.17 1.26
N SER A 272 -17.27 -3.17 1.79
CA SER A 272 -17.94 -2.10 1.03
C SER A 272 -18.01 -0.88 1.93
N TYR A 273 -17.28 0.18 1.59
CA TYR A 273 -17.23 1.41 2.38
C TYR A 273 -16.76 2.60 1.55
N ARG A 274 -17.21 3.78 1.95
CA ARG A 274 -16.77 5.07 1.42
C ARG A 274 -16.02 5.81 2.52
N VAL A 275 -15.04 6.63 2.14
CA VAL A 275 -14.11 7.26 3.10
C VAL A 275 -14.12 8.77 2.92
N ASP A 276 -14.14 9.50 4.04
CA ASP A 276 -13.91 10.95 4.10
C ASP A 276 -12.41 11.21 4.15
N PHE A 277 -11.94 12.14 3.31
CA PHE A 277 -10.55 12.55 3.23
C PHE A 277 -10.35 14.02 3.64
N SER A 278 -11.30 14.63 4.33
CA SER A 278 -11.24 16.05 4.71
C SER A 278 -10.15 16.35 5.72
N ARG A 279 -9.88 15.43 6.67
CA ARG A 279 -8.89 15.62 7.74
C ARG A 279 -7.48 15.80 7.19
N ILE A 280 -7.05 14.99 6.22
CA ILE A 280 -5.71 15.11 5.64
C ILE A 280 -5.54 16.45 4.92
N ARG A 281 -6.56 16.93 4.19
CA ARG A 281 -6.51 18.23 3.50
C ARG A 281 -6.43 19.39 4.49
N ALA A 282 -7.15 19.31 5.59
CA ALA A 282 -7.12 20.33 6.63
C ALA A 282 -5.78 20.39 7.39
N ALA A 283 -5.20 19.22 7.69
CA ALA A 283 -3.96 19.10 8.46
C ALA A 283 -2.70 19.30 7.61
N LEU A 284 -2.75 18.98 6.32
CA LEU A 284 -1.63 19.02 5.38
C LEU A 284 -1.97 19.91 4.17
N PRO A 285 -2.06 21.23 4.34
CA PRO A 285 -2.60 22.15 3.30
C PRO A 285 -1.78 22.20 2.00
N GLY A 286 -0.58 21.60 1.98
CA GLY A 286 0.24 21.47 0.75
C GLY A 286 0.01 20.14 0.02
N TYR A 287 -0.85 19.26 0.54
CA TYR A 287 -1.16 17.97 -0.08
C TYR A 287 -2.51 18.00 -0.78
N GLU A 288 -2.54 17.48 -2.00
CA GLU A 288 -3.75 17.21 -2.77
C GLU A 288 -3.56 15.95 -3.60
N ALA A 289 -4.49 14.99 -3.47
CA ALA A 289 -4.53 13.82 -4.34
C ALA A 289 -5.02 14.22 -5.74
N ARG A 290 -4.17 14.07 -6.76
CA ARG A 290 -4.39 14.62 -8.11
C ARG A 290 -4.86 13.58 -9.12
N TRP A 291 -4.54 12.31 -8.91
CA TRP A 291 -4.82 11.25 -9.86
C TRP A 291 -6.25 10.75 -9.74
N SER A 292 -7.00 10.77 -10.84
CA SER A 292 -8.26 10.05 -10.94
C SER A 292 -8.01 8.58 -11.30
N VAL A 293 -9.02 7.73 -11.08
CA VAL A 293 -8.99 6.33 -11.52
C VAL A 293 -8.80 6.24 -13.03
N LYS A 294 -9.43 7.13 -13.80
CA LYS A 294 -9.27 7.23 -15.25
C LYS A 294 -7.82 7.53 -15.66
N ASP A 295 -7.19 8.53 -15.04
CA ASP A 295 -5.79 8.88 -15.32
C ASP A 295 -4.86 7.70 -15.04
N GLY A 296 -5.06 7.02 -13.91
CA GLY A 296 -4.28 5.84 -13.57
C GLY A 296 -4.55 4.63 -14.48
N ALA A 297 -5.76 4.48 -14.99
CA ALA A 297 -6.06 3.45 -15.99
C ALA A 297 -5.31 3.71 -17.30
N VAL A 298 -5.27 4.95 -17.78
CA VAL A 298 -4.49 5.34 -18.97
C VAL A 298 -2.99 5.12 -18.74
N GLU A 299 -2.45 5.57 -17.60
CA GLU A 299 -1.04 5.34 -17.23
C GLU A 299 -0.69 3.84 -17.29
N LEU A 300 -1.54 2.99 -16.71
CA LEU A 300 -1.31 1.53 -16.70
C LEU A 300 -1.35 0.93 -18.11
N VAL A 301 -2.31 1.36 -18.95
CA VAL A 301 -2.41 0.90 -20.35
C VAL A 301 -1.12 1.23 -21.10
N ASP A 302 -0.64 2.47 -20.96
CA ASP A 302 0.58 2.91 -21.65
C ASP A 302 1.79 2.13 -21.16
N ALA A 303 1.97 1.98 -19.84
CA ALA A 303 3.07 1.21 -19.27
C ALA A 303 3.03 -0.27 -19.64
N TYR A 304 1.85 -0.89 -19.62
CA TYR A 304 1.71 -2.32 -19.98
C TYR A 304 2.05 -2.59 -21.45
N ARG A 305 1.70 -1.65 -22.34
CA ARG A 305 2.06 -1.73 -23.76
C ARG A 305 3.52 -1.43 -24.01
N GLU A 306 4.02 -0.34 -23.42
CA GLU A 306 5.43 0.08 -23.60
C GLU A 306 6.40 -0.99 -23.12
N TYR A 307 6.14 -1.60 -21.96
CA TYR A 307 7.06 -2.58 -21.37
C TYR A 307 6.68 -4.02 -21.69
N GLY A 308 5.69 -4.25 -22.52
CA GLY A 308 5.37 -5.57 -23.06
C GLY A 308 4.89 -6.56 -21.99
N LEU A 309 3.91 -6.15 -21.16
CA LEU A 309 3.31 -7.04 -20.15
C LEU A 309 2.79 -8.32 -20.81
N THR A 310 3.27 -9.48 -20.36
CA THR A 310 2.79 -10.79 -20.82
C THR A 310 1.75 -11.37 -19.87
N LYS A 311 0.91 -12.28 -20.38
CA LYS A 311 -0.08 -12.98 -19.56
C LYS A 311 0.60 -13.80 -18.44
N GLU A 312 1.70 -14.47 -18.75
CA GLU A 312 2.46 -15.27 -17.79
C GLU A 312 3.00 -14.41 -16.65
N ASP A 313 3.67 -13.28 -16.98
CA ASP A 313 4.17 -12.36 -15.98
C ASP A 313 3.03 -11.78 -15.11
N PHE A 314 1.91 -11.40 -15.74
CA PHE A 314 0.75 -10.85 -15.06
C PHE A 314 0.16 -11.82 -14.03
N GLU A 315 -0.07 -13.07 -14.44
CA GLU A 315 -0.69 -14.08 -13.60
C GLU A 315 0.25 -14.65 -12.51
N ARG A 316 1.56 -14.64 -12.74
CA ARG A 316 2.54 -15.25 -11.82
C ARG A 316 3.47 -14.23 -11.18
N ARG A 317 4.34 -13.58 -11.97
CA ARG A 317 5.40 -12.72 -11.45
C ARG A 317 4.89 -11.49 -10.73
N PHE A 318 3.84 -10.86 -11.24
CA PHE A 318 3.26 -9.63 -10.68
C PHE A 318 2.06 -9.89 -9.76
N THR A 319 1.63 -11.13 -9.59
CA THR A 319 0.61 -11.55 -8.63
C THR A 319 1.29 -12.09 -7.38
N ARG A 320 1.20 -11.35 -6.26
CA ARG A 320 2.00 -11.61 -5.04
C ARG A 320 1.86 -13.03 -4.50
N LEU A 321 0.64 -13.56 -4.44
CA LEU A 321 0.40 -14.91 -3.94
C LEU A 321 1.05 -15.98 -4.83
N ALA A 322 0.87 -15.86 -6.16
CA ALA A 322 1.48 -16.77 -7.12
C ALA A 322 3.02 -16.70 -7.06
N ARG A 323 3.57 -15.48 -7.00
CA ARG A 323 5.03 -15.30 -6.89
C ARG A 323 5.62 -15.93 -5.63
N LEU A 324 4.94 -15.83 -4.48
CA LEU A 324 5.39 -16.48 -3.24
C LEU A 324 5.33 -17.99 -3.33
N SER A 325 4.27 -18.55 -3.97
CA SER A 325 4.18 -19.98 -4.23
C SER A 325 5.38 -20.46 -5.06
N ASP A 326 5.68 -19.77 -6.17
CA ASP A 326 6.83 -20.07 -7.02
C ASP A 326 8.15 -20.07 -6.25
N ARG A 327 8.37 -19.06 -5.40
CA ARG A 327 9.61 -18.96 -4.60
C ARG A 327 9.72 -20.06 -3.55
N ARG A 328 8.60 -20.46 -2.93
CA ARG A 328 8.57 -21.60 -1.99
C ARG A 328 8.85 -22.93 -2.69
N GLU A 329 8.20 -23.17 -3.83
CA GLU A 329 8.41 -24.38 -4.64
C GLU A 329 9.85 -24.48 -5.15
N ALA A 330 10.48 -23.35 -5.49
CA ALA A 330 11.89 -23.30 -5.89
C ALA A 330 12.88 -23.38 -4.70
N GLY A 331 12.41 -23.43 -3.46
CA GLY A 331 13.26 -23.42 -2.26
C GLY A 331 14.01 -22.11 -2.03
N ALA A 332 13.58 -21.02 -2.68
CA ALA A 332 14.16 -19.69 -2.53
C ALA A 332 13.70 -18.97 -1.26
N VAL A 333 12.66 -19.45 -0.61
CA VAL A 333 12.20 -19.03 0.71
C VAL A 333 11.65 -20.24 1.47
N ASP A 334 11.80 -20.21 2.79
CA ASP A 334 11.26 -21.24 3.68
C ASP A 334 9.75 -21.02 3.99
N SER A 335 9.20 -21.85 4.89
CA SER A 335 7.79 -21.73 5.32
C SER A 335 7.48 -20.42 6.06
N SER A 336 8.48 -19.76 6.60
CA SER A 336 8.38 -18.47 7.28
C SER A 336 8.66 -17.27 6.37
N LEU A 337 8.78 -17.50 5.04
CA LEU A 337 9.14 -16.53 3.99
C LEU A 337 10.52 -15.90 4.19
N ARG A 338 11.45 -16.62 4.82
CA ARG A 338 12.86 -16.22 4.89
C ARG A 338 13.62 -16.79 3.70
N PRO A 339 14.58 -16.02 3.11
CA PRO A 339 15.47 -16.51 2.06
C PRO A 339 16.32 -17.67 2.52
#